data_c6cd4dae531e772b042eb3238a02df0d
#
_entry.id   c6cd4dae531e772b042eb3238a02df0d
#
_cell.length_a   1.000
_cell.length_b   1.000
_cell.length_c   1.000
_cell.angle_alpha   90.00
_cell.angle_beta   90.00
_cell.angle_gamma   90.00
#
_symmetry.space_group_name_H-M   'P 1'
#
loop_
_entity.id
_entity.type
_entity.pdbx_description
1 polymer ?
#
loop_
_entity_poly.entity_id
_entity_poly.type
_entity_poly.pdbx_seq_one_letter_code
_entity_poly.pdbx_strand_id
1 'polypeptide(L)'
;MIRKGFFVRIFLFLIVIFSPVTLLAHGTILIKNVEHSEGFIDVKIYTNEETFLKEELSYETVRKKAMKGEVIIPLSKIHEGKIAIVVYHDEDGNGELKTGLFWRPKEGFAFSNNYNPKGPPKFKKAAIMLEHGVPVAIELNY
;
A
#
# COMPACT_ATOMS: atom_id res chain seq x y z
N MET A 1 -71.94 32.77 -12.43
CA MET A 1 -71.46 32.09 -11.22
C MET A 1 -70.25 31.15 -11.60
N ILE A 2 -69.05 31.68 -11.46
CA ILE A 2 -67.88 31.05 -12.00
C ILE A 2 -67.15 30.34 -10.82
N ARG A 3 -67.08 28.96 -10.83
CA ARG A 3 -66.36 28.19 -9.85
C ARG A 3 -64.86 28.18 -10.23
N LYS A 4 -64.03 28.85 -9.42
CA LYS A 4 -62.58 28.77 -9.52
C LYS A 4 -62.10 27.41 -8.97
N GLY A 5 -61.59 26.54 -9.86
CA GLY A 5 -60.93 25.32 -9.49
C GLY A 5 -59.55 25.59 -8.85
N PHE A 6 -59.39 25.13 -7.64
CA PHE A 6 -58.12 25.23 -6.89
C PHE A 6 -57.23 24.01 -7.30
N PHE A 7 -56.25 24.28 -8.17
CA PHE A 7 -55.22 23.25 -8.52
C PHE A 7 -54.18 23.21 -7.42
N VAL A 8 -54.24 22.16 -6.56
CA VAL A 8 -53.18 21.87 -5.62
C VAL A 8 -52.06 21.16 -6.41
N ARG A 9 -50.97 21.85 -6.67
CA ARG A 9 -49.71 21.25 -7.19
C ARG A 9 -48.99 20.58 -6.04
N ILE A 10 -49.08 19.23 -5.98
CA ILE A 10 -48.28 18.40 -5.08
C ILE A 10 -46.89 18.39 -5.67
N PHE A 11 -45.93 19.08 -5.01
CA PHE A 11 -44.51 19.02 -5.31
C PHE A 11 -43.98 17.79 -4.58
N LEU A 12 -43.78 16.69 -5.33
CA LEU A 12 -43.08 15.49 -4.80
C LEU A 12 -41.59 15.82 -4.66
N PHE A 13 -41.18 16.12 -3.42
CA PHE A 13 -39.74 16.25 -3.10
C PHE A 13 -39.11 14.85 -3.10
N LEU A 14 -38.38 14.50 -4.15
CA LEU A 14 -37.57 13.28 -4.22
C LEU A 14 -36.35 13.47 -3.30
N ILE A 15 -36.46 12.96 -2.07
CA ILE A 15 -35.31 12.92 -1.15
C ILE A 15 -34.37 11.84 -1.66
N VAL A 16 -33.31 12.24 -2.38
CA VAL A 16 -32.20 11.36 -2.73
C VAL A 16 -31.38 11.14 -1.45
N ILE A 17 -31.60 9.99 -0.80
CA ILE A 17 -30.78 9.56 0.33
C ILE A 17 -29.42 9.20 -0.22
N PHE A 18 -28.47 10.10 -0.10
CA PHE A 18 -27.06 9.84 -0.38
C PHE A 18 -26.52 8.98 0.78
N SER A 19 -26.62 7.65 0.65
CA SER A 19 -25.95 6.74 1.59
C SER A 19 -24.45 6.92 1.42
N PRO A 20 -23.70 7.31 2.47
CA PRO A 20 -22.24 7.30 2.37
C PRO A 20 -21.82 5.84 2.16
N VAL A 21 -21.27 5.54 0.99
CA VAL A 21 -20.51 4.31 0.80
C VAL A 21 -19.28 4.45 1.68
N THR A 22 -19.31 3.80 2.84
CA THR A 22 -18.11 3.60 3.65
C THR A 22 -17.18 2.72 2.82
N LEU A 23 -16.26 3.34 2.10
CA LEU A 23 -15.13 2.66 1.52
C LEU A 23 -14.38 2.04 2.70
N LEU A 24 -14.41 0.71 2.82
CA LEU A 24 -13.54 0.00 3.75
C LEU A 24 -12.12 0.40 3.37
N ALA A 25 -11.52 1.26 4.18
CA ALA A 25 -10.16 1.70 3.99
C ALA A 25 -9.24 0.54 4.36
N HIS A 26 -8.87 -0.25 3.37
CA HIS A 26 -7.80 -1.23 3.49
C HIS A 26 -6.49 -0.50 3.84
N GLY A 27 -5.53 -1.19 4.42
CA GLY A 27 -4.22 -0.62 4.70
C GLY A 27 -3.62 -0.01 3.42
N THR A 28 -2.90 1.09 3.58
CA THR A 28 -2.26 1.80 2.46
C THR A 28 -0.80 2.02 2.77
N ILE A 29 0.07 1.73 1.81
CA ILE A 29 1.50 2.04 1.90
C ILE A 29 1.79 3.17 0.93
N LEU A 30 2.46 4.21 1.42
CA LEU A 30 2.98 5.31 0.62
C LEU A 30 4.48 5.13 0.44
N ILE A 31 4.90 4.74 -0.77
CA ILE A 31 6.30 4.60 -1.13
C ILE A 31 6.81 5.94 -1.61
N LYS A 32 7.86 6.43 -0.98
CA LYS A 32 8.51 7.72 -1.27
C LYS A 32 9.88 7.53 -1.87
N ASN A 33 10.42 8.61 -2.43
CA ASN A 33 11.76 8.66 -3.01
C ASN A 33 11.97 7.66 -4.16
N VAL A 34 10.95 7.49 -5.02
CA VAL A 34 11.11 6.71 -6.25
C VAL A 34 11.88 7.57 -7.26
N GLU A 35 13.11 7.18 -7.62
CA GLU A 35 14.01 8.02 -8.42
C GLU A 35 13.59 8.16 -9.88
N HIS A 36 12.96 7.13 -10.46
CA HIS A 36 12.48 7.16 -11.85
C HIS A 36 11.24 6.28 -12.06
N SER A 37 10.65 6.33 -13.25
CA SER A 37 9.38 5.63 -13.56
C SER A 37 9.58 4.33 -14.34
N GLU A 38 10.82 3.85 -14.45
CA GLU A 38 11.14 2.58 -15.08
C GLU A 38 10.82 1.42 -14.14
N GLY A 39 10.52 0.25 -14.70
CA GLY A 39 10.26 -0.95 -13.93
C GLY A 39 8.99 -0.91 -13.06
N PHE A 40 9.08 -1.52 -11.88
CA PHE A 40 7.96 -1.73 -10.97
C PHE A 40 8.38 -1.52 -9.51
N ILE A 41 7.42 -1.15 -8.68
CA ILE A 41 7.55 -1.20 -7.23
C ILE A 41 6.92 -2.51 -6.77
N ASP A 42 7.74 -3.34 -6.14
CA ASP A 42 7.31 -4.59 -5.52
C ASP A 42 7.27 -4.43 -4.01
N VAL A 43 6.13 -4.81 -3.43
CA VAL A 43 5.90 -4.75 -1.99
C VAL A 43 5.56 -6.15 -1.50
N LYS A 44 6.31 -6.64 -0.52
CA LYS A 44 6.08 -7.94 0.12
C LYS A 44 5.84 -7.74 1.60
N ILE A 45 4.76 -8.35 2.09
CA ILE A 45 4.31 -8.24 3.47
C ILE A 45 4.48 -9.58 4.16
N TYR A 46 5.04 -9.56 5.34
CA TYR A 46 5.28 -10.71 6.20
C TYR A 46 4.65 -10.49 7.57
N THR A 47 4.06 -11.53 8.12
CA THR A 47 3.36 -11.48 9.42
C THR A 47 4.13 -12.18 10.53
N ASN A 48 5.20 -12.90 10.21
CA ASN A 48 6.00 -13.64 11.19
C ASN A 48 7.46 -13.80 10.76
N GLU A 49 8.31 -14.18 11.69
CA GLU A 49 9.74 -14.34 11.49
C GLU A 49 10.10 -15.54 10.60
N GLU A 50 9.30 -16.60 10.64
CA GLU A 50 9.56 -17.86 9.94
C GLU A 50 9.48 -17.73 8.42
N THR A 51 8.56 -16.87 7.95
CA THR A 51 8.33 -16.60 6.53
C THR A 51 9.09 -15.38 6.01
N PHE A 52 9.68 -14.59 6.93
CA PHE A 52 10.34 -13.33 6.56
C PHE A 52 11.45 -13.54 5.52
N LEU A 53 11.38 -12.78 4.42
CA LEU A 53 12.25 -12.84 3.23
C LEU A 53 12.17 -14.14 2.42
N LYS A 54 11.27 -15.04 2.73
CA LYS A 54 10.92 -16.15 1.84
C LYS A 54 9.80 -15.65 0.92
N GLU A 55 10.14 -15.29 -0.29
CA GLU A 55 9.23 -14.54 -1.20
C GLU A 55 7.94 -15.29 -1.47
N GLU A 56 8.04 -16.61 -1.68
CA GLU A 56 6.90 -17.50 -1.91
C GLU A 56 5.97 -17.65 -0.70
N LEU A 57 6.46 -17.27 0.50
CA LEU A 57 5.70 -17.33 1.75
C LEU A 57 5.26 -15.95 2.24
N SER A 58 5.39 -14.91 1.41
CA SER A 58 4.85 -13.60 1.74
C SER A 58 3.33 -13.67 1.93
N TYR A 59 2.82 -13.00 2.96
CA TYR A 59 1.38 -12.96 3.24
C TYR A 59 0.61 -12.24 2.12
N GLU A 60 1.18 -11.14 1.64
CA GLU A 60 0.65 -10.37 0.51
C GLU A 60 1.81 -9.85 -0.33
N THR A 61 1.67 -9.94 -1.64
CA THR A 61 2.58 -9.30 -2.60
C THR A 61 1.78 -8.37 -3.50
N VAL A 62 2.25 -7.14 -3.63
CA VAL A 62 1.68 -6.15 -4.55
C VAL A 62 2.77 -5.66 -5.49
N ARG A 63 2.53 -5.76 -6.80
CA ARG A 63 3.38 -5.21 -7.85
C ARG A 63 2.67 -4.08 -8.55
N LYS A 64 3.30 -2.91 -8.65
CA LYS A 64 2.74 -1.74 -9.29
C LYS A 64 3.77 -1.04 -10.15
N LYS A 65 3.35 -0.50 -11.29
CA LYS A 65 4.23 0.29 -12.16
C LYS A 65 4.87 1.41 -11.38
N ALA A 66 6.19 1.56 -11.50
CA ALA A 66 6.92 2.64 -10.87
C ALA A 66 6.50 4.01 -11.42
N MET A 67 6.50 5.00 -10.57
CA MET A 67 6.26 6.40 -10.91
C MET A 67 7.21 7.24 -10.07
N LYS A 68 7.99 8.10 -10.71
CA LYS A 68 8.93 8.99 -10.03
C LYS A 68 8.24 9.81 -8.94
N GLY A 69 8.85 9.89 -7.78
CA GLY A 69 8.38 10.62 -6.61
C GLY A 69 7.67 9.70 -5.62
N GLU A 70 6.39 9.46 -5.78
CA GLU A 70 5.59 8.68 -4.82
C GLU A 70 4.70 7.65 -5.53
N VAL A 71 4.54 6.48 -4.90
CA VAL A 71 3.63 5.43 -5.34
C VAL A 71 2.76 4.98 -4.18
N ILE A 72 1.44 4.99 -4.38
CA ILE A 72 0.46 4.54 -3.40
C ILE A 72 0.14 3.06 -3.67
N ILE A 73 0.29 2.22 -2.66
CA ILE A 73 0.02 0.78 -2.70
C ILE A 73 -1.15 0.46 -1.77
N PRO A 74 -2.34 0.17 -2.29
CA PRO A 74 -3.44 -0.34 -1.48
C PRO A 74 -3.20 -1.80 -1.13
N LEU A 75 -3.45 -2.16 0.13
CA LEU A 75 -3.43 -3.55 0.61
C LEU A 75 -4.82 -4.16 0.51
N SER A 76 -4.91 -5.43 0.18
CA SER A 76 -6.18 -6.12 -0.03
C SER A 76 -6.46 -7.24 0.98
N LYS A 77 -5.41 -7.80 1.58
CA LYS A 77 -5.52 -8.98 2.45
C LYS A 77 -5.35 -8.64 3.93
N ILE A 78 -4.55 -7.61 4.25
CA ILE A 78 -4.27 -7.25 5.62
C ILE A 78 -4.77 -5.84 5.94
N HIS A 79 -5.41 -5.69 7.09
CA HIS A 79 -6.02 -4.42 7.51
C HIS A 79 -5.37 -3.87 8.77
N GLU A 80 -4.88 -4.76 9.65
CA GLU A 80 -4.25 -4.40 10.91
C GLU A 80 -3.36 -5.54 11.42
N GLY A 81 -2.49 -5.24 12.37
CA GLY A 81 -1.65 -6.22 13.06
C GLY A 81 -0.17 -5.98 12.87
N LYS A 82 0.62 -6.86 13.48
CA LYS A 82 2.08 -6.79 13.43
C LYS A 82 2.59 -7.35 12.10
N ILE A 83 3.24 -6.50 11.32
CA ILE A 83 3.78 -6.85 10.00
C ILE A 83 5.18 -6.31 9.79
N ALA A 84 5.93 -6.92 8.89
CA ALA A 84 7.12 -6.34 8.29
C ALA A 84 6.89 -6.18 6.79
N ILE A 85 7.28 -5.05 6.24
CA ILE A 85 7.13 -4.71 4.83
C ILE A 85 8.52 -4.62 4.22
N VAL A 86 8.68 -5.24 3.06
CA VAL A 86 9.86 -5.13 2.20
C VAL A 86 9.43 -4.51 0.89
N VAL A 87 10.09 -3.46 0.49
CA VAL A 87 9.83 -2.75 -0.77
C VAL A 87 11.11 -2.74 -1.58
N TYR A 88 10.99 -2.99 -2.86
CA TYR A 88 12.08 -2.77 -3.80
C TYR A 88 11.57 -2.22 -5.14
N HIS A 89 12.44 -1.45 -5.77
CA HIS A 89 12.21 -0.90 -7.10
C HIS A 89 12.87 -1.83 -8.12
N ASP A 90 12.10 -2.76 -8.67
CA ASP A 90 12.53 -3.67 -9.73
C ASP A 90 12.66 -2.89 -11.05
N GLU A 91 13.82 -2.29 -11.25
CA GLU A 91 14.08 -1.34 -12.33
C GLU A 91 14.11 -2.01 -13.71
N ASP A 92 14.58 -3.25 -13.78
CA ASP A 92 14.66 -4.01 -15.04
C ASP A 92 13.46 -4.93 -15.30
N GLY A 93 12.52 -5.02 -14.37
CA GLY A 93 11.28 -5.77 -14.51
C GLY A 93 11.42 -7.28 -14.42
N ASN A 94 12.54 -7.79 -13.85
CA ASN A 94 12.79 -9.23 -13.77
C ASN A 94 12.04 -9.93 -12.63
N GLY A 95 11.44 -9.20 -11.71
CA GLY A 95 10.69 -9.70 -10.56
C GLY A 95 11.56 -10.19 -9.40
N GLU A 96 12.87 -9.99 -9.45
CA GLU A 96 13.81 -10.44 -8.44
C GLU A 96 14.57 -9.24 -7.85
N LEU A 97 14.71 -9.20 -6.53
CA LEU A 97 15.59 -8.23 -5.89
C LEU A 97 17.05 -8.63 -6.12
N LYS A 98 17.78 -7.87 -6.93
CA LYS A 98 19.21 -8.07 -7.14
C LYS A 98 19.99 -7.72 -5.89
N THR A 99 20.40 -8.71 -5.14
CA THR A 99 21.31 -8.52 -4.01
C THR A 99 22.76 -8.62 -4.48
N GLY A 100 23.55 -7.58 -4.17
CA GLY A 100 24.99 -7.60 -4.37
C GLY A 100 25.72 -8.37 -3.26
N LEU A 101 27.05 -8.40 -3.31
CA LEU A 101 27.87 -8.88 -2.22
C LEU A 101 27.49 -8.16 -0.90
N PHE A 102 27.39 -8.90 0.20
CA PHE A 102 27.05 -8.40 1.53
C PHE A 102 25.61 -7.84 1.69
N TRP A 103 24.62 -8.44 1.03
CA TRP A 103 23.21 -8.05 1.19
C TRP A 103 22.87 -6.59 0.81
N ARG A 104 23.70 -5.97 0.01
CA ARG A 104 23.38 -4.65 -0.54
C ARG A 104 22.63 -4.82 -1.86
N PRO A 105 21.36 -4.48 -1.95
CA PRO A 105 20.64 -4.42 -3.20
C PRO A 105 21.33 -3.45 -4.14
N LYS A 106 21.26 -3.72 -5.44
CA LYS A 106 21.70 -2.80 -6.50
C LYS A 106 20.59 -1.89 -6.97
N GLU A 107 19.39 -2.19 -6.54
CA GLU A 107 18.15 -1.50 -6.85
C GLU A 107 17.63 -0.79 -5.61
N GLY A 108 16.80 0.23 -5.79
CA GLY A 108 16.18 0.93 -4.68
C GLY A 108 15.40 -0.03 -3.77
N PHE A 109 15.63 0.01 -2.48
CA PHE A 109 14.94 -0.87 -1.53
C PHE A 109 14.68 -0.18 -0.19
N ALA A 110 13.75 -0.72 0.57
CA ALA A 110 13.46 -0.29 1.93
C ALA A 110 12.78 -1.40 2.75
N PHE A 111 12.93 -1.27 4.06
CA PHE A 111 12.14 -2.02 5.03
C PHE A 111 11.25 -1.07 5.82
N SER A 112 10.09 -1.56 6.28
CA SER A 112 9.31 -0.85 7.28
C SER A 112 10.13 -0.54 8.54
N ASN A 113 9.61 0.37 9.37
CA ASN A 113 10.29 0.84 10.59
C ASN A 113 11.62 1.56 10.32
N ASN A 114 11.83 2.12 9.13
CA ASN A 114 13.09 2.75 8.72
C ASN A 114 14.32 1.85 8.99
N TYR A 115 14.11 0.54 8.92
CA TYR A 115 15.15 -0.42 9.24
C TYR A 115 16.18 -0.53 8.11
N ASN A 116 17.41 -0.16 8.41
CA ASN A 116 18.55 -0.30 7.50
C ASN A 116 19.50 -1.38 8.04
N PRO A 117 19.44 -2.63 7.53
CA PRO A 117 20.24 -3.74 8.02
C PRO A 117 21.70 -3.60 7.65
N LYS A 118 22.60 -3.87 8.62
CA LYS A 118 24.05 -4.00 8.39
C LYS A 118 24.50 -5.45 8.17
N GLY A 119 23.58 -6.34 7.94
CA GLY A 119 23.77 -7.79 7.75
C GLY A 119 22.42 -8.44 7.44
N PRO A 120 22.25 -9.76 7.63
CA PRO A 120 20.98 -10.41 7.34
C PRO A 120 19.80 -9.73 8.04
N PRO A 121 18.77 -9.30 7.28
CA PRO A 121 17.64 -8.58 7.87
C PRO A 121 16.86 -9.44 8.86
N LYS A 122 16.25 -8.78 9.87
CA LYS A 122 15.49 -9.45 10.93
C LYS A 122 14.06 -8.92 10.99
N PHE A 123 13.08 -9.82 11.00
CA PHE A 123 11.68 -9.49 11.11
C PHE A 123 11.38 -8.51 12.25
N LYS A 124 11.89 -8.80 13.46
CA LYS A 124 11.66 -7.96 14.66
C LYS A 124 12.12 -6.51 14.50
N LYS A 125 13.12 -6.25 13.64
CA LYS A 125 13.65 -4.91 13.38
C LYS A 125 12.83 -4.15 12.33
N ALA A 126 12.31 -4.87 11.34
CA ALA A 126 11.45 -4.31 10.32
C ALA A 126 9.97 -4.17 10.78
N ALA A 127 9.58 -4.93 11.81
CA ALA A 127 8.18 -5.01 12.23
C ALA A 127 7.62 -3.69 12.72
N ILE A 128 6.40 -3.41 12.26
CA ILE A 128 5.54 -2.30 12.69
C ILE A 128 4.17 -2.84 13.09
N MET A 129 3.38 -2.02 13.77
CA MET A 129 1.95 -2.26 13.95
C MET A 129 1.20 -1.53 12.84
N LEU A 130 0.55 -2.27 11.96
CA LEU A 130 -0.39 -1.71 10.98
C LEU A 130 -1.69 -1.41 11.69
N GLU A 131 -2.16 -0.18 11.56
CA GLU A 131 -3.45 0.27 12.10
C GLU A 131 -4.44 0.49 10.97
N HIS A 132 -5.69 0.10 11.22
CA HIS A 132 -6.76 0.24 10.23
C HIS A 132 -6.92 1.70 9.77
N GLY A 133 -6.87 1.90 8.45
CA GLY A 133 -7.05 3.23 7.85
C GLY A 133 -5.88 4.21 8.02
N VAL A 134 -4.78 3.81 8.68
CA VAL A 134 -3.59 4.64 8.83
C VAL A 134 -2.55 4.27 7.77
N PRO A 135 -2.16 5.19 6.88
CA PRO A 135 -1.14 4.92 5.87
C PRO A 135 0.24 4.73 6.49
N VAL A 136 1.00 3.77 5.97
CA VAL A 136 2.40 3.56 6.32
C VAL A 136 3.29 4.17 5.25
N ALA A 137 4.13 5.15 5.62
CA ALA A 137 5.11 5.73 4.71
C ALA A 137 6.43 4.94 4.76
N ILE A 138 6.98 4.63 3.59
CA ILE A 138 8.27 3.94 3.44
C ILE A 138 9.07 4.70 2.37
N GLU A 139 10.30 5.05 2.70
CA GLU A 139 11.21 5.76 1.81
C GLU A 139 12.23 4.80 1.23
N LEU A 140 12.35 4.77 -0.11
CA LEU A 140 13.34 3.96 -0.81
C LEU A 140 14.75 4.55 -0.65
N ASN A 141 15.72 3.66 -0.54
CA ASN A 141 17.15 3.95 -0.55
C ASN A 141 17.77 3.30 -1.80
N TYR A 142 18.60 4.04 -2.52
CA TYR A 142 19.33 3.62 -3.70
C TYR A 142 20.82 3.48 -3.45
#